data_7aed3435e2107eeba0a02c92aeb3b51d
#
_entry.id   7aed3435e2107eeba0a02c92aeb3b51d
#
_cell.length_a   1.000
_cell.length_b   1.000
_cell.length_c   1.000
_cell.angle_alpha   90.00
_cell.angle_beta   90.00
_cell.angle_gamma   90.00
#
_symmetry.space_group_name_H-M   'P 1'
#
loop_
_entity.id
_entity.type
_entity.pdbx_description
1 polymer ?
#
loop_
_entity_poly.entity_id
_entity_poly.type
_entity_poly.pdbx_seq_one_letter_code
_entity_poly.pdbx_strand_id
1 'polypeptide(L)'
;DITMFESWSSRGDRRQSSVIYRAWQLGAKFDAWQDHFHKEAWIQAFEENHLDPNFYIHRERSENEVFPWDHIDTGVSKKILRKEYELSLKGELREDCRNGCYGCGINQSFAAIRAESPDAKWFCPSIATRHSED
;
A
#
# COMPACT_ATOMS: atom_id res chain seq x y z
N ASP A 1 21.09 2.17 -4.70
CA ASP A 1 20.66 2.54 -6.01
C ASP A 1 19.24 3.13 -5.98
N ILE A 2 18.73 3.67 -7.08
CA ILE A 2 17.47 4.42 -7.14
C ILE A 2 16.26 3.55 -6.76
N THR A 3 16.27 2.28 -7.10
CA THR A 3 15.19 1.33 -6.76
C THR A 3 15.05 1.12 -5.24
N MET A 4 16.16 1.06 -4.53
CA MET A 4 16.15 0.98 -3.08
C MET A 4 15.60 2.27 -2.46
N PHE A 5 15.95 3.42 -3.03
CA PHE A 5 15.42 4.71 -2.60
C PHE A 5 13.91 4.82 -2.81
N GLU A 6 13.40 4.40 -3.96
CA GLU A 6 11.96 4.33 -4.23
C GLU A 6 11.23 3.41 -3.23
N SER A 7 11.81 2.23 -2.96
CA SER A 7 11.26 1.30 -1.98
C SER A 7 11.23 1.90 -0.58
N TRP A 8 12.32 2.56 -0.16
CA TRP A 8 12.38 3.26 1.11
C TRP A 8 11.33 4.36 1.20
N SER A 9 11.21 5.21 0.18
CA SER A 9 10.27 6.34 0.14
C SER A 9 8.81 5.86 0.23
N SER A 10 8.46 4.80 -0.49
CA SER A 10 7.10 4.27 -0.51
C SER A 10 6.71 3.49 0.75
N ARG A 11 7.68 2.94 1.48
CA ARG A 11 7.45 2.12 2.68
C ARG A 11 7.72 2.87 3.99
N GLY A 12 8.06 4.14 3.91
CA GLY A 12 8.52 4.94 5.03
C GLY A 12 7.42 5.45 5.97
N ASP A 13 7.86 6.19 6.96
CA ASP A 13 7.01 6.87 7.93
C ASP A 13 7.51 8.29 8.22
N ARG A 14 6.90 8.97 9.20
CA ARG A 14 7.21 10.37 9.52
C ARG A 14 8.68 10.63 9.90
N ARG A 15 9.41 9.64 10.38
CA ARG A 15 10.82 9.77 10.74
C ARG A 15 11.69 10.10 9.52
N GLN A 16 11.22 9.74 8.35
CA GLN A 16 11.92 10.05 7.08
C GLN A 16 11.99 11.54 6.77
N SER A 17 11.13 12.36 7.36
CA SER A 17 11.13 13.82 7.10
C SER A 17 12.48 14.48 7.41
N SER A 18 13.14 14.06 8.48
CA SER A 18 14.47 14.55 8.86
C SER A 18 15.54 14.11 7.86
N VAL A 19 15.47 12.89 7.37
CA VAL A 19 16.37 12.36 6.33
C VAL A 19 16.20 13.13 5.03
N ILE A 20 14.96 13.34 4.58
CA ILE A 20 14.64 14.08 3.34
C ILE A 20 15.18 15.52 3.46
N TYR A 21 14.92 16.19 4.58
CA TYR A 21 15.40 17.55 4.81
C TYR A 21 16.93 17.61 4.80
N ARG A 22 17.59 16.65 5.46
CA ARG A 22 19.04 16.60 5.50
C ARG A 22 19.66 16.28 4.14
N ALA A 23 19.11 15.34 3.39
CA ALA A 23 19.56 15.06 2.03
C ALA A 23 19.48 16.29 1.12
N TRP A 24 18.37 17.04 1.23
CA TRP A 24 18.23 18.30 0.51
C TRP A 24 19.31 19.32 0.89
N GLN A 25 19.64 19.47 2.18
CA GLN A 25 20.73 20.33 2.63
C GLN A 25 22.09 19.90 2.07
N LEU A 26 22.30 18.60 1.90
CA LEU A 26 23.50 17.99 1.31
C LEU A 26 23.53 18.07 -0.22
N GLY A 27 22.51 18.66 -0.84
CA GLY A 27 22.47 18.92 -2.27
C GLY A 27 21.65 17.94 -3.10
N ALA A 28 20.96 16.98 -2.49
CA ALA A 28 20.03 16.11 -3.17
C ALA A 28 18.87 16.94 -3.74
N LYS A 29 18.74 16.96 -5.06
CA LYS A 29 17.70 17.68 -5.80
C LYS A 29 17.45 16.97 -7.10
N PHE A 30 16.19 16.94 -7.53
CA PHE A 30 15.79 16.26 -8.78
C PHE A 30 16.13 14.77 -8.84
N ASP A 31 16.11 14.09 -7.70
CA ASP A 31 16.48 12.67 -7.55
C ASP A 31 15.56 11.70 -8.31
N ALA A 32 14.43 12.16 -8.85
CA ALA A 32 13.59 11.40 -9.76
C ALA A 32 14.27 11.11 -11.13
N TRP A 33 15.30 11.88 -11.46
CA TRP A 33 16.09 11.65 -12.65
C TRP A 33 17.40 10.96 -12.29
N GLN A 34 17.66 9.83 -12.91
CA GLN A 34 18.80 8.97 -12.59
C GLN A 34 20.14 9.72 -12.66
N ASP A 35 20.30 10.61 -13.62
CA ASP A 35 21.54 11.42 -13.82
C ASP A 35 21.75 12.46 -12.72
N HIS A 36 20.72 12.76 -11.94
CA HIS A 36 20.75 13.73 -10.84
C HIS A 36 20.67 13.08 -9.46
N PHE A 37 20.54 11.77 -9.40
CA PHE A 37 20.41 11.04 -8.14
C PHE A 37 21.70 11.11 -7.31
N HIS A 38 21.64 11.82 -6.19
CA HIS A 38 22.79 12.07 -5.32
C HIS A 38 22.86 11.07 -4.17
N LYS A 39 23.26 9.84 -4.49
CA LYS A 39 23.27 8.70 -3.56
C LYS A 39 24.00 8.98 -2.25
N GLU A 40 25.17 9.61 -2.30
CA GLU A 40 26.01 9.88 -1.14
C GLU A 40 25.33 10.82 -0.14
N ALA A 41 24.60 11.82 -0.63
CA ALA A 41 23.82 12.73 0.22
C ALA A 41 22.72 11.97 1.00
N TRP A 42 22.08 11.00 0.37
CA TRP A 42 21.07 10.17 1.02
C TRP A 42 21.68 9.22 2.06
N ILE A 43 22.79 8.55 1.75
CA ILE A 43 23.49 7.68 2.70
C ILE A 43 23.89 8.48 3.94
N GLN A 44 24.54 9.62 3.76
CA GLN A 44 24.94 10.50 4.85
C GLN A 44 23.75 10.99 5.66
N ALA A 45 22.64 11.36 5.00
CA ALA A 45 21.43 11.81 5.69
C ALA A 45 20.81 10.70 6.57
N PHE A 46 20.83 9.45 6.12
CA PHE A 46 20.40 8.32 6.92
C PHE A 46 21.27 8.11 8.16
N GLU A 47 22.58 8.11 7.98
CA GLU A 47 23.57 7.93 9.06
C GLU A 47 23.41 9.01 10.14
N GLU A 48 23.34 10.27 9.74
CA GLU A 48 23.21 11.41 10.65
C GLU A 48 21.87 11.40 11.42
N ASN A 49 20.82 10.84 10.85
CA ASN A 49 19.52 10.70 11.51
C ASN A 49 19.35 9.37 12.25
N HIS A 50 20.37 8.52 12.30
CA HIS A 50 20.34 7.20 12.95
C HIS A 50 19.20 6.31 12.47
N LEU A 51 18.86 6.39 11.18
CA LEU A 51 17.85 5.54 10.55
C LEU A 51 18.51 4.54 9.60
N ASP A 52 18.07 3.30 9.70
CA ASP A 52 18.49 2.24 8.78
C ASP A 52 17.46 2.10 7.64
N PRO A 53 17.84 2.38 6.38
CA PRO A 53 16.96 2.19 5.24
C PRO A 53 16.49 0.73 5.09
N ASN A 54 17.32 -0.25 5.49
CA ASN A 54 16.99 -1.66 5.38
C ASN A 54 15.80 -2.05 6.27
N PHE A 55 15.62 -1.36 7.40
CA PHE A 55 14.44 -1.52 8.24
C PHE A 55 13.14 -1.28 7.47
N TYR A 56 13.11 -0.31 6.56
CA TYR A 56 11.93 -0.01 5.76
C TYR A 56 11.81 -0.92 4.54
N ILE A 57 12.92 -1.26 3.89
CA ILE A 57 12.94 -1.94 2.60
C ILE A 57 12.71 -3.44 2.76
N HIS A 58 13.43 -4.09 3.67
CA HIS A 58 13.55 -5.54 3.68
C HIS A 58 12.73 -6.25 4.73
N ARG A 59 12.26 -5.56 5.78
CA ARG A 59 11.48 -6.25 6.79
C ARG A 59 10.10 -6.63 6.28
N GLU A 60 9.64 -7.79 6.68
CA GLU A 60 8.24 -8.17 6.56
C GLU A 60 7.42 -7.38 7.60
N ARG A 61 6.28 -6.86 7.17
CA ARG A 61 5.36 -6.12 8.04
C ARG A 61 4.36 -7.09 8.66
N SER A 62 4.15 -6.95 9.96
CA SER A 62 3.16 -7.77 10.65
C SER A 62 1.75 -7.41 10.21
N GLU A 63 0.85 -8.38 10.30
CA GLU A 63 -0.55 -8.21 9.93
C GLU A 63 -1.30 -7.14 10.75
N ASN A 64 -0.85 -6.91 11.97
CA ASN A 64 -1.44 -5.96 12.91
C ASN A 64 -0.68 -4.62 12.94
N GLU A 65 0.27 -4.42 12.05
CA GLU A 65 1.00 -3.17 11.97
C GLU A 65 0.10 -2.04 11.50
N VAL A 66 0.20 -0.90 12.19
CA VAL A 66 -0.48 0.33 11.80
C VAL A 66 0.41 1.06 10.81
N PHE A 67 -0.10 1.29 9.61
CA PHE A 67 0.61 2.01 8.55
C PHE A 67 0.32 3.51 8.59
N PRO A 68 1.24 4.34 8.07
CA PRO A 68 1.03 5.78 7.98
C PRO A 68 -0.24 6.20 7.24
N TRP A 69 -0.72 5.37 6.33
CA TRP A 69 -1.91 5.61 5.49
C TRP A 69 -3.18 4.92 5.99
N ASP A 70 -3.16 4.24 7.15
CA ASP A 70 -4.33 3.53 7.67
C ASP A 70 -5.52 4.41 8.03
N HIS A 71 -5.30 5.73 8.11
CA HIS A 71 -6.36 6.72 8.28
C HIS A 71 -7.14 7.00 6.98
N ILE A 72 -6.69 6.46 5.84
CA ILE A 72 -7.33 6.61 4.54
C ILE A 72 -8.20 5.38 4.28
N ASP A 73 -9.52 5.57 4.30
CA ASP A 73 -10.45 4.51 3.93
C ASP A 73 -10.60 4.44 2.40
N THR A 74 -10.10 3.38 1.82
CA THR A 74 -10.21 3.09 0.37
C THR A 74 -11.48 2.30 0.03
N GLY A 75 -12.29 1.97 1.02
CA GLY A 75 -13.44 1.09 0.87
C GLY A 75 -13.11 -0.41 0.79
N VAL A 76 -11.82 -0.76 0.74
CA VAL A 76 -11.38 -2.17 0.70
C VAL A 76 -10.84 -2.60 2.06
N SER A 77 -11.42 -3.65 2.63
CA SER A 77 -11.04 -4.12 3.96
C SER A 77 -9.66 -4.79 3.97
N LYS A 78 -8.86 -4.54 5.02
CA LYS A 78 -7.58 -5.25 5.23
C LYS A 78 -7.77 -6.77 5.29
N LYS A 79 -8.92 -7.25 5.76
CA LYS A 79 -9.23 -8.68 5.85
C LYS A 79 -9.21 -9.36 4.48
N ILE A 80 -9.78 -8.70 3.46
CA ILE A 80 -9.77 -9.26 2.11
C ILE A 80 -8.38 -9.22 1.50
N LEU A 81 -7.63 -8.12 1.69
CA LEU A 81 -6.25 -7.99 1.19
C LEU A 81 -5.35 -9.07 1.78
N ARG A 82 -5.49 -9.36 3.08
CA ARG A 82 -4.78 -10.45 3.73
C ARG A 82 -5.12 -11.81 3.10
N LYS A 83 -6.40 -12.08 2.90
CA LYS A 83 -6.83 -13.34 2.31
C LYS A 83 -6.33 -13.51 0.87
N GLU A 84 -6.28 -12.45 0.09
CA GLU A 84 -5.66 -12.47 -1.24
C GLU A 84 -4.15 -12.76 -1.16
N TYR A 85 -3.46 -12.16 -0.18
CA TYR A 85 -2.04 -12.44 0.04
C TYR A 85 -1.81 -13.91 0.42
N GLU A 86 -2.60 -14.48 1.34
CA GLU A 86 -2.53 -15.90 1.72
C GLU A 86 -2.76 -16.85 0.53
N LEU A 87 -3.70 -16.53 -0.36
CA LEU A 87 -3.94 -17.29 -1.58
C LEU A 87 -2.75 -17.18 -2.54
N SER A 88 -2.20 -15.97 -2.71
CA SER A 88 -1.04 -15.76 -3.58
C SER A 88 0.19 -16.56 -3.16
N LEU A 89 0.41 -16.71 -1.84
CA LEU A 89 1.49 -17.56 -1.31
C LEU A 89 1.34 -19.04 -1.68
N LYS A 90 0.11 -19.48 -1.92
CA LYS A 90 -0.19 -20.85 -2.36
C LYS A 90 -0.25 -21.00 -3.88
N GLY A 91 -0.09 -19.90 -4.63
CA GLY A 91 -0.29 -19.88 -6.07
C GLY A 91 -1.76 -20.05 -6.49
N GLU A 92 -2.70 -19.80 -5.57
CA GLU A 92 -4.13 -19.88 -5.82
C GLU A 92 -4.67 -18.54 -6.30
N LEU A 93 -5.52 -18.57 -7.32
CA LEU A 93 -6.21 -17.38 -7.85
C LEU A 93 -7.70 -17.49 -7.56
N ARG A 94 -8.32 -16.37 -7.29
CA ARG A 94 -9.77 -16.27 -7.30
C ARG A 94 -10.28 -15.95 -8.70
N GLU A 95 -11.53 -16.31 -8.92
CA GLU A 95 -12.25 -15.83 -10.08
C GLU A 95 -12.42 -14.30 -10.04
N ASP A 96 -12.67 -13.73 -11.22
CA ASP A 96 -12.95 -12.30 -11.35
C ASP A 96 -14.15 -11.91 -10.48
N CYS A 97 -14.03 -10.77 -9.78
CA CYS A 97 -15.08 -10.28 -8.88
C CYS A 97 -16.40 -9.91 -9.60
N ARG A 98 -16.40 -9.89 -10.94
CA ARG A 98 -17.63 -9.77 -11.75
C ARG A 98 -18.44 -11.05 -11.77
N ASN A 99 -17.83 -12.20 -11.50
CA ASN A 99 -18.49 -13.50 -11.45
C ASN A 99 -19.06 -13.84 -10.06
N GLY A 100 -18.56 -13.17 -9.02
CA GLY A 100 -19.03 -13.38 -7.65
C GLY A 100 -18.48 -12.34 -6.68
N CYS A 101 -19.23 -12.01 -5.64
CA CYS A 101 -18.80 -11.07 -4.63
C CYS A 101 -18.00 -11.75 -3.51
N TYR A 102 -16.80 -11.28 -3.26
CA TYR A 102 -15.92 -11.77 -2.18
C TYR A 102 -15.96 -10.93 -0.90
N GLY A 103 -16.87 -9.95 -0.82
CA GLY A 103 -17.05 -9.15 0.38
C GLY A 103 -15.87 -8.20 0.68
N CYS A 104 -15.32 -7.55 -0.34
CA CYS A 104 -14.16 -6.67 -0.18
C CYS A 104 -14.40 -5.42 0.68
N GLY A 105 -15.66 -4.98 0.82
CA GLY A 105 -16.06 -3.77 1.57
C GLY A 105 -16.64 -2.67 0.70
N ILE A 106 -16.34 -2.62 -0.59
CA ILE A 106 -16.75 -1.54 -1.51
C ILE A 106 -18.26 -1.30 -1.48
N ASN A 107 -19.06 -2.36 -1.47
CA ASN A 107 -20.52 -2.23 -1.44
C ASN A 107 -21.04 -1.53 -0.19
N GLN A 108 -20.37 -1.69 0.95
CA GLN A 108 -20.74 -1.06 2.21
C GLN A 108 -20.23 0.38 2.26
N SER A 109 -18.96 0.59 1.93
CA SER A 109 -18.31 1.90 2.01
C SER A 109 -18.95 2.94 1.08
N PHE A 110 -19.45 2.50 -0.07
CA PHE A 110 -20.06 3.40 -1.07
C PHE A 110 -21.58 3.24 -1.23
N ALA A 111 -22.24 2.63 -0.25
CA ALA A 111 -23.68 2.41 -0.28
C ALA A 111 -24.50 3.70 -0.45
N ALA A 112 -24.13 4.77 0.26
CA ALA A 112 -24.79 6.07 0.20
C ALA A 112 -24.67 6.70 -1.21
N ILE A 113 -23.46 6.74 -1.76
CA ILE A 113 -23.21 7.29 -3.10
C ILE A 113 -23.97 6.52 -4.18
N ARG A 114 -24.07 5.19 -4.03
CA ARG A 114 -24.85 4.35 -4.93
C ARG A 114 -26.35 4.66 -4.87
N ALA A 115 -26.87 4.93 -3.68
CA ALA A 115 -28.27 5.29 -3.50
C ALA A 115 -28.62 6.65 -4.14
N GLU A 116 -27.66 7.58 -4.18
CA GLU A 116 -27.80 8.88 -4.84
C GLU A 116 -27.71 8.79 -6.38
N SER A 117 -27.18 7.69 -6.92
CA SER A 117 -26.97 7.49 -8.36
C SER A 117 -27.59 6.18 -8.83
N PRO A 118 -28.91 6.00 -8.77
CA PRO A 118 -29.58 4.74 -9.07
C PRO A 118 -29.39 4.29 -10.53
N ASP A 119 -29.15 5.22 -11.44
CA ASP A 119 -28.94 4.94 -12.86
C ASP A 119 -27.49 4.60 -13.21
N ALA A 120 -26.58 4.64 -12.23
CA ALA A 120 -25.19 4.28 -12.45
C ALA A 120 -25.09 2.78 -12.79
N LYS A 121 -24.41 2.49 -13.91
CA LYS A 121 -24.22 1.11 -14.39
C LYS A 121 -23.25 0.29 -13.56
N TRP A 122 -22.67 0.89 -12.52
CA TRP A 122 -21.76 0.18 -11.64
C TRP A 122 -22.53 -0.66 -10.61
N PHE A 123 -22.24 -1.94 -10.57
CA PHE A 123 -22.77 -2.86 -9.55
C PHE A 123 -21.75 -3.94 -9.24
N CYS A 124 -21.75 -4.40 -8.01
CA CYS A 124 -21.10 -5.65 -7.64
C CYS A 124 -22.12 -6.78 -7.75
N PRO A 125 -21.71 -8.00 -8.12
CA PRO A 125 -22.57 -9.17 -8.04
C PRO A 125 -23.11 -9.36 -6.62
N SER A 126 -24.27 -9.98 -6.50
CA SER A 126 -24.78 -10.44 -5.21
C SER A 126 -23.78 -11.41 -4.58
N ILE A 127 -23.66 -11.36 -3.26
CA ILE A 127 -22.88 -12.37 -2.53
C ILE A 127 -23.58 -13.72 -2.80
N ALA A 128 -22.90 -14.59 -3.53
CA ALA A 128 -23.33 -15.98 -3.60
C ALA A 128 -23.24 -16.55 -2.18
N THR A 129 -24.36 -16.80 -1.56
CA THR A 129 -24.41 -17.62 -0.36
C THR A 129 -23.91 -18.98 -0.79
N ARG A 130 -22.66 -19.31 -0.44
CA ARG A 130 -22.22 -20.70 -0.52
C ARG A 130 -23.12 -21.47 0.41
N HIS A 131 -24.05 -22.20 -0.15
CA HIS A 131 -24.62 -23.34 0.58
C HIS A 131 -23.42 -24.20 0.95
N SER A 132 -23.18 -24.35 2.24
CA SER A 132 -22.35 -25.39 2.79
C SER A 132 -22.93 -26.71 2.31
N GLU A 133 -22.41 -27.22 1.21
CA GLU A 133 -22.54 -28.63 0.92
C GLU A 133 -21.41 -29.31 1.68
N ASP A 134 -21.81 -30.16 2.57
CA ASP A 134 -21.10 -31.01 3.54
C ASP A 134 -19.87 -31.74 2.98
#